data_9b1bfc3cd27729d290e00f4980f68aa6
#
_entry.id   9b1bfc3cd27729d290e00f4980f68aa6
#
_cell.length_a   1.000
_cell.length_b   1.000
_cell.length_c   1.000
_cell.angle_alpha   90.00
_cell.angle_beta   90.00
_cell.angle_gamma   90.00
#
_symmetry.space_group_name_H-M   'P 1'
#
loop_
_entity.id
_entity.type
_entity.pdbx_description
1 polymer ?
#
loop_
_entity_poly.entity_id
_entity_poly.type
_entity_poly.pdbx_seq_one_letter_code
_entity_poly.pdbx_strand_id
1 'polypeptide(L)'
;MRFVSKTKECFAYNTKIIETPTTKEVYIYENPIFIHSKEKADLTDTSNRKKFDEMSAHKQYDSLKRKQKHYEQARWDIARIVDCNFDNRTKFVTLTFKENIQEILITNREFKYFIQRLNYYLYHTKTQLLKYLATWEKQKRGAIHYHVIFFDFPYIAKEKLQNLWSHGFIKINRIDVDSKENRGRY
;
A
#
# COMPACT_ATOMS: atom_id res chain seq x y z
N MET A 1 41.13 -9.10 29.18
CA MET A 1 40.19 -8.71 28.12
C MET A 1 39.24 -9.87 27.90
N ARG A 2 37.96 -9.72 28.28
CA ARG A 2 36.92 -10.73 28.03
C ARG A 2 36.22 -10.39 26.71
N PHE A 3 36.41 -11.21 25.70
CA PHE A 3 35.60 -11.15 24.47
C PHE A 3 34.23 -11.72 24.80
N VAL A 4 33.22 -10.87 24.90
CA VAL A 4 31.81 -11.29 24.92
C VAL A 4 31.41 -11.47 23.47
N SER A 5 31.34 -12.71 22.98
CA SER A 5 30.71 -13.01 21.70
C SER A 5 29.21 -12.77 21.85
N LYS A 6 28.70 -11.77 21.18
CA LYS A 6 27.23 -11.62 21.00
C LYS A 6 26.78 -12.79 20.11
N THR A 7 26.20 -13.81 20.70
CA THR A 7 25.50 -14.87 19.95
C THR A 7 24.33 -14.21 19.22
N LYS A 8 24.40 -14.18 17.89
CA LYS A 8 23.27 -13.73 17.06
C LYS A 8 22.16 -14.79 17.21
N GLU A 9 21.02 -14.40 17.77
CA GLU A 9 19.87 -15.29 17.83
C GLU A 9 19.40 -15.53 16.39
N CYS A 10 19.37 -16.79 15.99
CA CYS A 10 18.87 -17.24 14.69
C CYS A 10 17.64 -18.10 14.95
N PHE A 11 16.50 -17.66 14.41
CA PHE A 11 15.27 -18.45 14.47
C PHE A 11 15.05 -19.12 13.11
N ALA A 12 14.69 -20.41 13.14
CA ALA A 12 14.32 -21.16 11.95
C ALA A 12 12.87 -21.62 12.07
N TYR A 13 12.13 -21.56 10.97
CA TYR A 13 10.78 -22.09 10.89
C TYR A 13 10.53 -22.73 9.53
N ASN A 14 9.70 -23.76 9.50
CA ASN A 14 9.26 -24.43 8.27
C ASN A 14 7.76 -24.20 7.99
N THR A 15 7.04 -23.57 8.91
CA THR A 15 5.61 -23.31 8.76
C THR A 15 5.34 -21.85 9.08
N LYS A 16 4.61 -21.18 8.18
CA LYS A 16 4.11 -19.81 8.36
C LYS A 16 2.60 -19.82 8.26
N ILE A 17 1.94 -19.29 9.26
CA ILE A 17 0.48 -19.12 9.27
C ILE A 17 0.17 -17.63 9.20
N ILE A 18 -0.73 -17.25 8.29
CA ILE A 18 -1.30 -15.90 8.21
C ILE A 18 -2.80 -16.05 8.39
N GLU A 19 -3.33 -15.36 9.39
CA GLU A 19 -4.74 -15.40 9.72
C GLU A 19 -5.34 -14.01 9.59
N THR A 20 -6.47 -13.94 8.88
CA THR A 20 -7.29 -12.74 8.70
C THR A 20 -8.71 -13.07 9.13
N PRO A 21 -9.62 -12.11 9.29
CA PRO A 21 -10.99 -12.38 9.70
C PRO A 21 -11.75 -13.40 8.83
N THR A 22 -11.40 -13.50 7.55
CA THR A 22 -12.11 -14.39 6.62
C THR A 22 -11.27 -15.54 6.09
N THR A 23 -9.93 -15.49 6.23
CA THR A 23 -9.04 -16.50 5.64
C THR A 23 -7.94 -16.94 6.61
N LYS A 24 -7.51 -18.19 6.45
CA LYS A 24 -6.34 -18.74 7.11
C LYS A 24 -5.44 -19.38 6.06
N GLU A 25 -4.26 -18.81 5.86
CA GLU A 25 -3.27 -19.29 4.92
C GLU A 25 -2.18 -20.04 5.67
N VAL A 26 -1.84 -21.24 5.23
CA VAL A 26 -0.78 -22.06 5.81
C VAL A 26 0.27 -22.32 4.74
N TYR A 27 1.49 -21.88 4.99
CA TYR A 27 2.65 -22.11 4.14
C TYR A 27 3.55 -23.12 4.82
N ILE A 28 3.79 -24.24 4.15
CA ILE A 28 4.72 -25.28 4.60
C ILE A 28 5.92 -25.24 3.68
N TYR A 29 7.10 -25.04 4.24
CA TYR A 29 8.35 -24.96 3.50
C TYR A 29 9.10 -26.29 3.60
N GLU A 30 9.55 -26.81 2.48
CA GLU A 30 10.39 -28.00 2.42
C GLU A 30 11.71 -27.80 3.18
N ASN A 31 12.30 -26.61 3.01
CA ASN A 31 13.52 -26.23 3.73
C ASN A 31 13.20 -25.12 4.76
N PRO A 32 13.77 -25.19 5.98
CA PRO A 32 13.56 -24.16 6.98
C PRO A 32 13.97 -22.76 6.50
N ILE A 33 13.16 -21.77 6.85
CA ILE A 33 13.45 -20.35 6.63
C ILE A 33 14.17 -19.82 7.87
N PHE A 34 15.35 -19.26 7.70
CA PHE A 34 16.15 -18.68 8.77
C PHE A 34 15.88 -17.17 8.87
N ILE A 35 15.53 -16.72 10.07
CA ILE A 35 15.42 -15.30 10.38
C ILE A 35 16.69 -14.90 11.12
N HIS A 36 17.52 -14.11 10.46
CA HIS A 36 18.66 -13.46 11.09
C HIS A 36 18.26 -12.09 11.60
N SER A 37 18.69 -11.70 12.81
CA SER A 37 18.59 -10.31 13.24
C SER A 37 19.34 -9.46 12.21
N LYS A 38 18.61 -8.62 11.46
CA LYS A 38 19.24 -7.70 10.50
C LYS A 38 20.03 -6.68 11.29
N GLU A 39 21.35 -6.77 11.27
CA GLU A 39 22.15 -5.56 11.40
C GLU A 39 21.68 -4.63 10.27
N LYS A 40 21.49 -3.34 10.59
CA LYS A 40 21.22 -2.34 9.55
C LYS A 40 22.31 -2.53 8.49
N ALA A 41 21.93 -3.09 7.34
CA ALA A 41 22.84 -3.13 6.21
C ALA A 41 23.20 -1.67 5.94
N ASP A 42 24.49 -1.36 5.95
CA ASP A 42 24.97 -0.08 5.43
C ASP A 42 24.30 0.12 4.08
N LEU A 43 23.68 1.29 3.90
CA LEU A 43 23.06 1.67 2.63
C LEU A 43 24.17 1.57 1.59
N THR A 44 24.27 0.41 0.94
CA THR A 44 25.24 0.22 -0.13
C THR A 44 24.99 1.28 -1.16
N ASP A 45 26.03 2.05 -1.47
CA ASP A 45 26.02 3.06 -2.51
C ASP A 45 25.32 2.52 -3.77
N THR A 46 24.17 3.09 -4.10
CA THR A 46 23.38 2.69 -5.25
C THR A 46 23.82 3.38 -6.53
N SER A 47 24.83 4.27 -6.45
CA SER A 47 25.30 5.11 -7.57
C SER A 47 25.80 4.29 -8.77
N ASN A 48 26.25 3.05 -8.56
CA ASN A 48 26.82 2.15 -9.58
C ASN A 48 25.82 1.11 -10.14
N ARG A 49 24.51 1.23 -9.86
CA ARG A 49 23.54 0.28 -10.42
C ARG A 49 23.31 0.58 -11.91
N LYS A 50 23.63 -0.40 -12.77
CA LYS A 50 23.31 -0.32 -14.20
C LYS A 50 21.81 -0.13 -14.40
N LYS A 51 21.44 0.73 -15.35
CA LYS A 51 20.04 0.88 -15.77
C LYS A 51 19.55 -0.42 -16.41
N PHE A 52 18.22 -0.63 -16.40
CA PHE A 52 17.63 -1.87 -16.93
C PHE A 52 18.08 -2.17 -18.36
N ASP A 53 18.11 -1.16 -19.22
CA ASP A 53 18.48 -1.28 -20.64
C ASP A 53 19.98 -1.58 -20.86
N GLU A 54 20.82 -1.33 -19.85
CA GLU A 54 22.26 -1.60 -19.85
C GLU A 54 22.61 -3.00 -19.31
N MET A 55 21.60 -3.76 -18.87
CA MET A 55 21.78 -5.10 -18.35
C MET A 55 21.79 -6.14 -19.48
N SER A 56 22.50 -7.27 -19.26
CA SER A 56 22.37 -8.42 -20.16
C SER A 56 20.94 -8.98 -20.16
N ALA A 57 20.53 -9.62 -21.26
CA ALA A 57 19.18 -10.21 -21.39
C ALA A 57 18.80 -11.13 -20.22
N HIS A 58 19.74 -11.97 -19.74
CA HIS A 58 19.53 -12.83 -18.58
C HIS A 58 19.23 -12.01 -17.30
N LYS A 59 19.99 -10.95 -17.03
CA LYS A 59 19.77 -10.07 -15.86
C LYS A 59 18.48 -9.27 -15.98
N GLN A 60 18.09 -8.87 -17.19
CA GLN A 60 16.79 -8.24 -17.46
C GLN A 60 15.65 -9.21 -17.13
N TYR A 61 15.73 -10.47 -17.61
CA TYR A 61 14.74 -11.51 -17.31
C TYR A 61 14.61 -11.76 -15.81
N ASP A 62 15.72 -11.93 -15.09
CA ASP A 62 15.70 -12.11 -13.63
C ASP A 62 15.11 -10.90 -12.89
N SER A 63 15.39 -9.70 -13.39
CA SER A 63 14.82 -8.47 -12.83
C SER A 63 13.30 -8.43 -13.02
N LEU A 64 12.79 -8.79 -14.21
CA LEU A 64 11.36 -8.87 -14.49
C LEU A 64 10.68 -9.93 -13.64
N LYS A 65 11.28 -11.12 -13.49
CA LYS A 65 10.75 -12.20 -12.64
C LYS A 65 10.65 -11.80 -11.17
N ARG A 66 11.70 -11.11 -10.65
CA ARG A 66 11.66 -10.56 -9.28
C ARG A 66 10.58 -9.50 -9.13
N LYS A 67 10.40 -8.64 -10.13
CA LYS A 67 9.38 -7.58 -10.15
C LYS A 67 7.97 -8.19 -10.14
N GLN A 68 7.74 -9.22 -10.97
CA GLN A 68 6.48 -9.96 -10.99
C GLN A 68 6.16 -10.56 -9.60
N LYS A 69 7.12 -11.30 -9.01
CA LYS A 69 6.94 -11.87 -7.67
C LYS A 69 6.65 -10.82 -6.60
N HIS A 70 7.30 -9.66 -6.70
CA HIS A 70 7.04 -8.53 -5.80
C HIS A 70 5.62 -7.99 -5.95
N TYR A 71 5.11 -7.86 -7.18
CA TYR A 71 3.72 -7.42 -7.42
C TYR A 71 2.69 -8.44 -6.91
N GLU A 72 2.94 -9.74 -7.13
CA GLU A 72 2.09 -10.80 -6.60
C GLU A 72 2.03 -10.74 -5.06
N GLN A 73 3.18 -10.59 -4.42
CA GLN A 73 3.24 -10.44 -2.97
C GLN A 73 2.50 -9.18 -2.48
N ALA A 74 2.75 -8.04 -3.11
CA ALA A 74 2.08 -6.78 -2.77
C ALA A 74 0.55 -6.88 -2.92
N ARG A 75 0.07 -7.59 -3.95
CA ARG A 75 -1.36 -7.84 -4.15
C ARG A 75 -1.97 -8.63 -2.99
N TRP A 76 -1.29 -9.68 -2.53
CA TRP A 76 -1.74 -10.47 -1.37
C TRP A 76 -1.71 -9.65 -0.08
N ASP A 77 -0.68 -8.85 0.14
CA ASP A 77 -0.57 -7.99 1.32
C ASP A 77 -1.69 -6.93 1.34
N ILE A 78 -2.01 -6.34 0.19
CA ILE A 78 -3.16 -5.42 0.04
C ILE A 78 -4.48 -6.15 0.37
N ALA A 79 -4.70 -7.36 -0.17
CA ALA A 79 -5.91 -8.13 0.09
C ALA A 79 -6.08 -8.42 1.59
N ARG A 80 -5.01 -8.80 2.29
CA ARG A 80 -5.01 -9.02 3.74
C ARG A 80 -5.30 -7.75 4.53
N ILE A 81 -4.69 -6.60 4.14
CA ILE A 81 -4.97 -5.31 4.77
C ILE A 81 -6.45 -4.95 4.62
N VAL A 82 -7.01 -5.14 3.42
CA VAL A 82 -8.43 -4.87 3.16
C VAL A 82 -9.29 -5.80 4.03
N ASP A 83 -9.01 -7.10 4.05
CA ASP A 83 -9.80 -8.07 4.82
C ASP A 83 -9.78 -7.79 6.33
N CYS A 84 -8.62 -7.39 6.88
CA CYS A 84 -8.47 -7.05 8.29
C CYS A 84 -9.15 -5.74 8.72
N ASN A 85 -9.45 -4.84 7.78
CA ASN A 85 -9.99 -3.52 8.11
C ASN A 85 -11.38 -3.27 7.50
N PHE A 86 -11.89 -4.20 6.69
CA PHE A 86 -13.16 -4.04 5.99
C PHE A 86 -14.34 -4.06 6.97
N ASP A 87 -15.24 -3.09 6.82
CA ASP A 87 -16.47 -2.96 7.57
C ASP A 87 -17.60 -2.39 6.69
N ASN A 88 -18.81 -2.24 7.26
CA ASN A 88 -19.98 -1.70 6.57
C ASN A 88 -19.86 -0.17 6.25
N ARG A 89 -18.90 0.52 6.85
CA ARG A 89 -18.61 1.94 6.61
C ARG A 89 -17.45 2.14 5.61
N THR A 90 -16.82 1.07 5.18
CA THR A 90 -15.76 1.13 4.16
C THR A 90 -16.28 1.75 2.86
N LYS A 91 -15.55 2.73 2.32
CA LYS A 91 -15.89 3.45 1.08
C LYS A 91 -14.73 3.46 0.11
N PHE A 92 -15.06 3.28 -1.16
CA PHE A 92 -14.13 3.50 -2.26
C PHE A 92 -14.34 4.89 -2.84
N VAL A 93 -13.30 5.69 -2.84
CA VAL A 93 -13.34 7.09 -3.29
C VAL A 93 -12.34 7.29 -4.42
N THR A 94 -12.81 7.86 -5.53
CA THR A 94 -11.94 8.33 -6.61
C THR A 94 -11.83 9.85 -6.53
N LEU A 95 -10.60 10.36 -6.49
CA LEU A 95 -10.28 11.77 -6.47
C LEU A 95 -9.61 12.15 -7.80
N THR A 96 -10.19 13.09 -8.52
CA THR A 96 -9.66 13.57 -9.80
C THR A 96 -9.25 15.03 -9.69
N PHE A 97 -8.22 15.41 -10.45
CA PHE A 97 -7.87 16.81 -10.63
C PHE A 97 -8.62 17.38 -11.84
N LYS A 98 -9.18 18.59 -11.69
CA LYS A 98 -9.77 19.34 -12.80
C LYS A 98 -8.70 19.68 -13.84
N GLU A 99 -7.55 20.10 -13.35
CA GLU A 99 -6.38 20.41 -14.18
C GLU A 99 -5.66 19.12 -14.61
N ASN A 100 -4.93 19.19 -15.74
CA ASN A 100 -4.16 18.06 -16.26
C ASN A 100 -2.78 17.97 -15.57
N ILE A 101 -2.76 17.74 -14.26
CA ILE A 101 -1.53 17.61 -13.48
C ILE A 101 -0.95 16.21 -13.67
N GLN A 102 0.26 16.14 -14.24
CA GLN A 102 0.96 14.89 -14.55
C GLN A 102 2.13 14.61 -13.61
N GLU A 103 2.50 15.60 -12.78
CA GLU A 103 3.62 15.49 -11.85
C GLU A 103 3.18 14.90 -10.53
N ILE A 104 3.76 13.72 -10.21
CA ILE A 104 3.39 12.94 -9.04
C ILE A 104 3.75 13.63 -7.70
N LEU A 105 4.82 14.40 -7.67
CA LEU A 105 5.24 15.10 -6.45
C LEU A 105 4.22 16.17 -6.04
N ILE A 106 3.69 16.90 -7.02
CA ILE A 106 2.66 17.91 -6.78
C ILE A 106 1.39 17.23 -6.29
N THR A 107 0.89 16.22 -7.02
CA THR A 107 -0.35 15.55 -6.67
C THR A 107 -0.28 14.82 -5.33
N ASN A 108 0.85 14.21 -4.98
CA ASN A 108 1.05 13.57 -3.66
C ASN A 108 1.01 14.59 -2.51
N ARG A 109 1.56 15.79 -2.72
CA ARG A 109 1.48 16.87 -1.73
C ARG A 109 0.03 17.31 -1.49
N GLU A 110 -0.72 17.54 -2.56
CA GLU A 110 -2.12 17.96 -2.47
C GLU A 110 -3.00 16.84 -1.85
N PHE A 111 -2.75 15.59 -2.21
CA PHE A 111 -3.39 14.44 -1.58
C PHE A 111 -3.09 14.37 -0.08
N LYS A 112 -1.82 14.55 0.33
CA LYS A 112 -1.44 14.60 1.75
C LYS A 112 -2.18 15.69 2.49
N TYR A 113 -2.28 16.89 1.93
CA TYR A 113 -3.01 18.00 2.55
C TYR A 113 -4.52 17.72 2.64
N PHE A 114 -5.10 17.09 1.63
CA PHE A 114 -6.48 16.63 1.70
C PHE A 114 -6.70 15.64 2.86
N ILE A 115 -5.87 14.63 2.98
CA ILE A 115 -5.97 13.65 4.09
C ILE A 115 -5.84 14.34 5.46
N GLN A 116 -4.95 15.30 5.61
CA GLN A 116 -4.80 16.05 6.86
C GLN A 116 -6.05 16.88 7.18
N ARG A 117 -6.61 17.61 6.19
CA ARG A 117 -7.86 18.38 6.36
C ARG A 117 -9.03 17.48 6.69
N LEU A 118 -9.16 16.34 6.00
CA LEU A 118 -10.21 15.37 6.23
C LEU A 118 -10.10 14.74 7.62
N ASN A 119 -8.91 14.32 8.03
CA ASN A 119 -8.67 13.79 9.36
C ASN A 119 -9.05 14.81 10.45
N TYR A 120 -8.62 16.06 10.29
CA TYR A 120 -8.97 17.11 11.24
C TYR A 120 -10.47 17.41 11.28
N TYR A 121 -11.11 17.43 10.13
CA TYR A 121 -12.56 17.64 10.05
C TYR A 121 -13.35 16.53 10.77
N LEU A 122 -12.93 15.26 10.63
CA LEU A 122 -13.64 14.12 11.19
C LEU A 122 -13.35 13.91 12.68
N TYR A 123 -12.13 14.19 13.13
CA TYR A 123 -11.66 13.78 14.47
C TYR A 123 -11.16 14.94 15.34
N HIS A 124 -11.14 16.15 14.82
CA HIS A 124 -10.67 17.38 15.53
C HIS A 124 -9.26 17.27 16.13
N THR A 125 -8.42 16.44 15.52
CA THR A 125 -7.02 16.23 15.94
C THR A 125 -6.05 16.22 14.76
N LYS A 126 -4.81 16.61 15.03
CA LYS A 126 -3.71 16.50 14.06
C LYS A 126 -3.10 15.10 14.02
N THR A 127 -3.36 14.27 15.05
CA THR A 127 -2.95 12.87 15.05
C THR A 127 -3.73 12.10 13.97
N GLN A 128 -3.03 11.33 13.14
CA GLN A 128 -3.65 10.57 12.07
C GLN A 128 -4.49 9.42 12.64
N LEU A 129 -5.80 9.56 12.62
CA LEU A 129 -6.77 8.53 13.03
C LEU A 129 -7.47 7.91 11.83
N LEU A 130 -7.60 8.66 10.73
CA LEU A 130 -8.23 8.20 9.50
C LEU A 130 -7.42 7.05 8.89
N LYS A 131 -8.06 5.87 8.76
CA LYS A 131 -7.47 4.69 8.14
C LYS A 131 -7.79 4.65 6.67
N TYR A 132 -6.78 4.50 5.83
CA TYR A 132 -6.99 4.43 4.38
C TYR A 132 -5.89 3.65 3.67
N LEU A 133 -6.22 3.14 2.50
CA LEU A 133 -5.30 2.61 1.50
C LEU A 133 -5.49 3.42 0.23
N ALA A 134 -4.41 3.93 -0.36
CA ALA A 134 -4.49 4.76 -1.55
C ALA A 134 -3.50 4.30 -2.61
N THR A 135 -3.95 4.37 -3.86
CA THR A 135 -3.11 4.23 -5.05
C THR A 135 -3.42 5.33 -6.04
N TRP A 136 -2.55 5.56 -6.99
CA TRP A 136 -2.76 6.52 -8.06
C TRP A 136 -2.56 5.87 -9.42
N GLU A 137 -3.23 6.42 -10.43
CA GLU A 137 -3.01 6.04 -11.82
C GLU A 137 -3.08 7.27 -12.74
N LYS A 138 -2.58 7.13 -13.97
CA LYS A 138 -2.71 8.16 -15.01
C LYS A 138 -3.93 7.86 -15.85
N GLN A 139 -4.80 8.86 -16.00
CA GLN A 139 -5.89 8.84 -16.99
C GLN A 139 -5.35 8.86 -18.42
N LYS A 140 -6.22 8.58 -19.41
CA LYS A 140 -5.85 8.65 -20.83
C LYS A 140 -5.23 9.98 -21.24
N ARG A 141 -5.65 11.09 -20.66
CA ARG A 141 -5.09 12.43 -20.86
C ARG A 141 -3.77 12.71 -20.12
N GLY A 142 -3.28 11.73 -19.35
CA GLY A 142 -2.06 11.82 -18.54
C GLY A 142 -2.26 12.38 -17.13
N ALA A 143 -3.42 12.97 -16.81
CA ALA A 143 -3.70 13.48 -15.47
C ALA A 143 -3.68 12.36 -14.44
N ILE A 144 -3.11 12.64 -13.28
CA ILE A 144 -3.09 11.71 -12.14
C ILE A 144 -4.44 11.77 -11.44
N HIS A 145 -4.95 10.60 -11.03
CA HIS A 145 -6.05 10.50 -10.08
C HIS A 145 -5.75 9.45 -9.01
N TYR A 146 -6.43 9.58 -7.88
CA TYR A 146 -6.27 8.69 -6.73
C TYR A 146 -7.50 7.80 -6.56
N HIS A 147 -7.24 6.53 -6.26
CA HIS A 147 -8.22 5.59 -5.75
C HIS A 147 -7.91 5.35 -4.27
N VAL A 148 -8.89 5.57 -3.43
CA VAL A 148 -8.74 5.51 -1.98
C VAL A 148 -9.81 4.62 -1.38
N ILE A 149 -9.39 3.64 -0.59
CA ILE A 149 -10.29 2.89 0.29
C ILE A 149 -10.16 3.52 1.67
N PHE A 150 -11.26 4.06 2.19
CA PHE A 150 -11.35 4.51 3.57
C PHE A 150 -12.04 3.43 4.40
N PHE A 151 -11.45 3.06 5.52
CA PHE A 151 -11.98 2.09 6.48
C PHE A 151 -12.60 2.83 7.68
N ASP A 152 -13.68 2.25 8.24
CA ASP A 152 -14.41 2.83 9.38
C ASP A 152 -14.74 4.31 9.13
N PHE A 153 -15.20 4.61 7.92
CA PHE A 153 -15.33 5.98 7.43
C PHE A 153 -16.65 6.60 7.93
N PRO A 154 -16.58 7.64 8.78
CA PRO A 154 -17.78 8.30 9.26
C PRO A 154 -18.57 8.93 8.09
N TYR A 155 -19.88 9.11 8.31
CA TYR A 155 -20.68 9.81 7.32
C TYR A 155 -20.20 11.25 7.14
N ILE A 156 -20.04 11.65 5.89
CA ILE A 156 -19.75 13.01 5.45
C ILE A 156 -20.57 13.31 4.20
N ALA A 157 -21.20 14.48 4.15
CA ALA A 157 -21.91 14.93 2.95
C ALA A 157 -20.93 15.06 1.79
N LYS A 158 -21.35 14.62 0.59
CA LYS A 158 -20.51 14.64 -0.61
C LYS A 158 -19.96 16.04 -0.93
N GLU A 159 -20.79 17.05 -0.79
CA GLU A 159 -20.44 18.47 -1.03
C GLU A 159 -19.30 18.90 -0.08
N LYS A 160 -19.38 18.47 1.19
CA LYS A 160 -18.34 18.79 2.17
C LYS A 160 -17.03 18.10 1.85
N LEU A 161 -17.09 16.82 1.47
CA LEU A 161 -15.90 16.07 1.07
C LEU A 161 -15.26 16.68 -0.18
N GLN A 162 -16.09 17.09 -1.15
CA GLN A 162 -15.63 17.76 -2.37
C GLN A 162 -14.99 19.12 -2.09
N ASN A 163 -15.53 19.89 -1.15
CA ASN A 163 -14.92 21.15 -0.72
C ASN A 163 -13.59 20.94 0.00
N LEU A 164 -13.46 19.86 0.78
CA LEU A 164 -12.17 19.48 1.40
C LEU A 164 -11.13 19.03 0.36
N TRP A 165 -11.58 18.36 -0.72
CA TRP A 165 -10.69 18.00 -1.83
C TRP A 165 -10.27 19.23 -2.64
N SER A 166 -11.21 20.06 -3.03
CA SER A 166 -11.08 21.36 -3.74
C SER A 166 -10.36 21.34 -5.10
N HIS A 167 -9.73 20.25 -5.52
CA HIS A 167 -8.93 20.17 -6.75
C HIS A 167 -9.70 19.62 -7.95
N GLY A 168 -10.94 19.14 -7.76
CA GLY A 168 -11.73 18.61 -8.84
C GLY A 168 -12.86 17.71 -8.38
N PHE A 169 -13.11 16.65 -9.14
CA PHE A 169 -14.27 15.81 -8.95
C PHE A 169 -14.01 14.65 -7.97
N ILE A 170 -15.03 14.30 -7.18
CA ILE A 170 -15.03 13.14 -6.29
C ILE A 170 -16.15 12.17 -6.69
N LYS A 171 -15.81 10.89 -6.79
CA LYS A 171 -16.77 9.80 -6.90
C LYS A 171 -16.66 8.92 -5.65
N ILE A 172 -17.78 8.69 -4.99
CA ILE A 172 -17.87 7.83 -3.81
C ILE A 172 -18.71 6.61 -4.18
N ASN A 173 -18.14 5.43 -3.98
CA ASN A 173 -18.85 4.17 -4.14
C ASN A 173 -18.88 3.46 -2.78
N ARG A 174 -20.03 2.86 -2.47
CA ARG A 174 -20.10 1.85 -1.43
C ARG A 174 -19.46 0.58 -2.00
N ILE A 175 -18.66 -0.08 -1.21
CA ILE A 175 -18.14 -1.40 -1.58
C ILE A 175 -19.17 -2.40 -1.05
N ASP A 176 -20.02 -2.91 -1.94
CA ASP A 176 -20.86 -4.05 -1.65
C ASP A 176 -20.10 -5.30 -2.06
N VAL A 177 -19.67 -6.06 -1.09
CA VAL A 177 -18.93 -7.30 -1.33
C VAL A 177 -19.84 -8.46 -0.97
N ASP A 178 -20.61 -8.90 -1.93
CA ASP A 178 -21.50 -10.06 -1.77
C ASP A 178 -20.71 -11.39 -1.69
N SER A 179 -19.45 -11.40 -2.10
CA SER A 179 -18.59 -12.58 -2.03
C SER A 179 -17.24 -12.27 -1.38
N LYS A 180 -16.79 -13.17 -0.50
CA LYS A 180 -15.48 -13.11 0.17
C LYS A 180 -14.31 -13.05 -0.84
N GLU A 181 -14.51 -13.60 -2.05
CA GLU A 181 -13.49 -13.70 -3.10
C GLU A 181 -13.12 -12.36 -3.76
N ASN A 182 -13.98 -11.37 -3.68
CA ASN A 182 -13.81 -10.09 -4.40
C ASN A 182 -13.20 -8.97 -3.56
N ARG A 183 -13.03 -9.15 -2.24
CA ARG A 183 -12.58 -8.06 -1.33
C ARG A 183 -11.20 -7.51 -1.65
N GLY A 184 -10.33 -8.29 -2.26
CA GLY A 184 -8.98 -7.87 -2.61
C GLY A 184 -8.77 -7.49 -4.08
N ARG A 185 -9.83 -7.41 -4.90
CA ARG A 185 -9.72 -7.14 -6.35
C ARG A 185 -10.05 -5.69 -6.75
N TYR A 186 -10.41 -4.84 -5.80
CA TYR A 186 -10.71 -3.43 -6.04
C TYR A 186 -9.50 -2.53 -5.87
#